data_c18c5d5befc454923bd531cf64eb2848
#
_entry.id   c18c5d5befc454923bd531cf64eb2848
#
_cell.length_a   1.000
_cell.length_b   1.000
_cell.length_c   1.000
_cell.angle_alpha   90.00
_cell.angle_beta   90.00
_cell.angle_gamma   90.00
#
_symmetry.space_group_name_H-M   'P 1'
#
loop_
_entity.id
_entity.type
_entity.pdbx_description
1 polymer ?
#
loop_
_entity_poly.entity_id
_entity_poly.type
_entity_poly.pdbx_seq_one_letter_code
_entity_poly.pdbx_strand_id
1 'polypeptide(L)'
;MKQVVFRVPRQFSRWVSALVVSFSLLLMMVIASPTSGQDVPELPQPNGAGETPEMVVPMLNGGPIKLSSLRGKVAIIDFFRSSCPHCQQHAPHMAEVYNQFRAQGLTVLGLAGDQPEESQNVRAFIKQYKIAYPIGFITAETIGYYADSHDHGVPQVVLFGANGKMVRRWIGWGPDSTKELIAAVQEQLHKAPAAKPPAKAAGSTAKSSARTQQRRSDQ
;
A
#
# COMPACT_ATOMS: atom_id res chain seq x y z
N MET A 1 -6.62 -73.75 -42.71
CA MET A 1 -6.98 -72.54 -42.00
C MET A 1 -7.58 -71.57 -43.00
N LYS A 2 -8.95 -71.38 -42.93
CA LYS A 2 -9.65 -70.53 -43.90
C LYS A 2 -9.73 -69.09 -43.23
N GLN A 3 -9.07 -68.09 -43.88
CA GLN A 3 -9.16 -66.71 -43.52
C GLN A 3 -10.55 -66.15 -43.87
N VAL A 4 -11.32 -65.75 -42.89
CA VAL A 4 -12.63 -65.09 -43.09
C VAL A 4 -12.33 -63.59 -43.21
N VAL A 5 -12.40 -63.08 -44.46
CA VAL A 5 -12.29 -61.67 -44.73
C VAL A 5 -13.67 -61.01 -44.57
N PHE A 6 -13.85 -60.25 -43.46
CA PHE A 6 -15.07 -59.46 -43.26
C PHE A 6 -15.03 -58.21 -44.14
N ARG A 7 -15.87 -58.17 -45.14
CA ARG A 7 -16.01 -57.05 -46.07
C ARG A 7 -17.02 -56.07 -45.49
N VAL A 8 -16.56 -55.01 -44.86
CA VAL A 8 -17.42 -53.95 -44.31
C VAL A 8 -18.05 -53.17 -45.46
N PRO A 9 -19.40 -53.02 -45.52
CA PRO A 9 -20.07 -52.29 -46.60
C PRO A 9 -19.73 -50.80 -46.56
N ARG A 10 -19.39 -50.24 -47.72
CA ARG A 10 -18.95 -48.83 -47.92
C ARG A 10 -19.96 -47.78 -47.44
N GLN A 11 -21.21 -48.15 -47.22
CA GLN A 11 -22.25 -47.24 -46.69
C GLN A 11 -22.06 -46.92 -45.18
N PHE A 12 -21.49 -47.83 -44.39
CA PHE A 12 -21.25 -47.64 -42.97
C PHE A 12 -20.19 -46.59 -42.71
N SER A 13 -19.20 -46.46 -43.58
CA SER A 13 -18.11 -45.48 -43.49
C SER A 13 -18.59 -44.03 -43.58
N ARG A 14 -19.62 -43.76 -44.38
CA ARG A 14 -20.12 -42.40 -44.60
C ARG A 14 -20.90 -41.85 -43.38
N TRP A 15 -21.63 -42.72 -42.68
CA TRP A 15 -22.36 -42.32 -41.49
C TRP A 15 -21.50 -42.11 -40.25
N VAL A 16 -20.45 -42.97 -40.10
CA VAL A 16 -19.47 -42.82 -39.00
C VAL A 16 -18.65 -41.54 -39.17
N SER A 17 -18.24 -41.19 -40.39
CA SER A 17 -17.52 -39.93 -40.65
C SER A 17 -18.35 -38.69 -40.37
N ALA A 18 -19.67 -38.71 -40.69
CA ALA A 18 -20.57 -37.60 -40.42
C ALA A 18 -20.77 -37.38 -38.90
N LEU A 19 -20.89 -38.48 -38.15
CA LEU A 19 -21.07 -38.40 -36.66
C LEU A 19 -19.81 -37.93 -35.97
N VAL A 20 -18.59 -38.35 -36.43
CA VAL A 20 -17.34 -37.93 -35.86
C VAL A 20 -17.09 -36.44 -36.11
N VAL A 21 -17.35 -35.92 -37.31
CA VAL A 21 -17.24 -34.50 -37.63
C VAL A 21 -18.23 -33.64 -36.83
N SER A 22 -19.47 -34.11 -36.70
CA SER A 22 -20.50 -33.40 -35.92
C SER A 22 -20.16 -33.36 -34.43
N PHE A 23 -19.59 -34.44 -33.86
CA PHE A 23 -19.16 -34.51 -32.47
C PHE A 23 -17.91 -33.66 -32.22
N SER A 24 -16.97 -33.59 -33.17
CA SER A 24 -15.78 -32.72 -33.09
C SER A 24 -16.16 -31.24 -33.15
N LEU A 25 -17.14 -30.83 -33.95
CA LEU A 25 -17.65 -29.45 -33.98
C LEU A 25 -18.36 -29.07 -32.68
N LEU A 26 -19.13 -30.00 -32.09
CA LEU A 26 -19.81 -29.77 -30.81
C LEU A 26 -18.80 -29.66 -29.66
N LEU A 27 -17.71 -30.45 -29.69
CA LEU A 27 -16.64 -30.38 -28.67
C LEU A 27 -15.80 -29.09 -28.77
N MET A 28 -15.61 -28.55 -29.99
CA MET A 28 -14.94 -27.26 -30.19
C MET A 28 -15.77 -26.07 -29.69
N MET A 29 -17.10 -26.17 -29.63
CA MET A 29 -17.98 -25.11 -29.13
C MET A 29 -18.02 -25.03 -27.60
N VAL A 30 -17.64 -26.11 -26.89
CA VAL A 30 -17.61 -26.16 -25.42
C VAL A 30 -16.35 -25.57 -24.83
N ILE A 31 -15.26 -25.41 -25.63
CA ILE A 31 -13.97 -24.90 -25.16
C ILE A 31 -13.86 -23.36 -25.25
N ALA A 32 -14.85 -22.69 -25.86
CA ALA A 32 -14.93 -21.23 -25.93
C ALA A 32 -15.84 -20.64 -24.84
N SER A 33 -15.80 -21.21 -23.62
CA SER A 33 -16.25 -20.46 -22.46
C SER A 33 -15.22 -19.36 -22.23
N PRO A 34 -15.59 -18.05 -22.26
CA PRO A 34 -14.71 -17.04 -21.75
C PRO A 34 -14.42 -17.49 -20.32
N THR A 35 -13.16 -17.74 -20.02
CA THR A 35 -12.67 -17.85 -18.65
C THR A 35 -13.03 -16.50 -18.05
N SER A 36 -14.19 -16.42 -17.39
CA SER A 36 -14.48 -15.36 -16.43
C SER A 36 -13.27 -15.39 -15.53
N GLY A 37 -12.47 -14.33 -15.61
CA GLY A 37 -11.37 -14.15 -14.71
C GLY A 37 -11.95 -14.48 -13.35
N GLN A 38 -11.33 -15.41 -12.64
CA GLN A 38 -11.73 -15.71 -11.28
C GLN A 38 -11.71 -14.35 -10.60
N ASP A 39 -12.89 -13.88 -10.20
CA ASP A 39 -13.03 -12.77 -9.30
C ASP A 39 -12.22 -13.16 -8.07
N VAL A 40 -10.93 -12.77 -8.08
CA VAL A 40 -10.18 -12.65 -6.85
C VAL A 40 -11.08 -11.76 -6.02
N PRO A 41 -11.57 -12.21 -4.85
CA PRO A 41 -12.44 -11.38 -4.04
C PRO A 41 -11.73 -10.04 -3.89
N GLU A 42 -12.26 -9.03 -4.56
CA GLU A 42 -11.79 -7.66 -4.38
C GLU A 42 -11.97 -7.40 -2.90
N LEU A 43 -10.85 -7.30 -2.18
CA LEU A 43 -10.84 -6.95 -0.77
C LEU A 43 -11.82 -5.78 -0.62
N PRO A 44 -12.73 -5.78 0.37
CA PRO A 44 -13.68 -4.72 0.55
C PRO A 44 -12.94 -3.40 0.44
N GLN A 45 -13.15 -2.70 -0.69
CA GLN A 45 -12.61 -1.36 -0.85
C GLN A 45 -13.21 -0.55 0.29
N PRO A 46 -12.40 0.11 1.11
CA PRO A 46 -12.94 0.91 2.19
C PRO A 46 -13.99 1.84 1.58
N ASN A 47 -15.16 1.90 2.22
CA ASN A 47 -16.36 2.60 1.74
C ASN A 47 -16.00 4.03 1.31
N GLY A 48 -15.87 4.25 0.00
CA GLY A 48 -15.42 5.52 -0.57
C GLY A 48 -14.23 5.37 -1.50
N ALA A 49 -14.38 4.54 -2.56
CA ALA A 49 -13.54 4.53 -3.77
C ALA A 49 -12.01 4.72 -3.56
N GLY A 50 -11.42 4.05 -2.59
CA GLY A 50 -9.95 3.97 -2.48
C GLY A 50 -9.23 5.30 -2.21
N GLU A 51 -9.92 6.35 -1.81
CA GLU A 51 -9.31 7.64 -1.45
C GLU A 51 -8.83 7.64 0.00
N THR A 52 -7.74 8.37 0.27
CA THR A 52 -7.30 8.62 1.65
C THR A 52 -8.42 9.30 2.44
N PRO A 53 -8.89 8.72 3.57
CA PRO A 53 -10.02 9.24 4.32
C PRO A 53 -9.68 10.50 5.10
N GLU A 54 -10.72 11.18 5.62
CA GLU A 54 -10.61 12.35 6.51
C GLU A 54 -10.21 11.98 7.95
N MET A 55 -9.56 10.86 8.17
CA MET A 55 -9.14 10.40 9.50
C MET A 55 -8.08 11.31 10.10
N VAL A 56 -8.16 11.49 11.41
CA VAL A 56 -7.18 12.25 12.19
C VAL A 56 -6.25 11.28 12.92
N VAL A 57 -4.95 11.48 12.73
CA VAL A 57 -3.91 10.64 13.34
C VAL A 57 -3.16 11.47 14.38
N PRO A 58 -3.08 11.01 15.64
CA PRO A 58 -2.23 11.62 16.65
C PRO A 58 -0.77 11.38 16.30
N MET A 59 0.04 12.45 16.32
CA MET A 59 1.46 12.35 15.96
C MET A 59 2.33 12.22 17.20
N LEU A 60 3.46 11.51 17.05
CA LEU A 60 4.48 11.41 18.09
C LEU A 60 5.10 12.78 18.43
N ASN A 61 5.21 13.64 17.44
CA ASN A 61 5.69 15.00 17.57
C ASN A 61 4.76 15.95 16.81
N GLY A 62 4.43 17.09 17.40
CA GLY A 62 3.55 18.09 16.80
C GLY A 62 2.07 17.79 17.01
N GLY A 63 1.22 18.55 16.33
CA GLY A 63 -0.24 18.36 16.38
C GLY A 63 -0.71 17.20 15.49
N PRO A 64 -1.96 16.74 15.68
CA PRO A 64 -2.54 15.68 14.87
C PRO A 64 -2.62 16.09 13.39
N ILE A 65 -2.56 15.12 12.49
CA ILE A 65 -2.70 15.35 11.05
C ILE A 65 -3.92 14.61 10.50
N LYS A 66 -4.51 15.15 9.44
CA LYS A 66 -5.51 14.44 8.64
C LYS A 66 -4.84 13.61 7.57
N LEU A 67 -5.25 12.37 7.41
CA LEU A 67 -4.72 11.50 6.34
C LEU A 67 -5.04 12.05 4.95
N SER A 68 -6.16 12.73 4.79
CA SER A 68 -6.51 13.43 3.55
C SER A 68 -5.46 14.46 3.10
N SER A 69 -4.60 14.95 4.00
CA SER A 69 -3.47 15.82 3.64
C SER A 69 -2.38 15.13 2.79
N LEU A 70 -2.46 13.80 2.66
CA LEU A 70 -1.61 13.02 1.76
C LEU A 70 -2.12 13.01 0.31
N ARG A 71 -3.38 13.42 0.06
CA ARG A 71 -3.93 13.52 -1.30
C ARG A 71 -3.10 14.48 -2.15
N GLY A 72 -2.96 14.17 -3.41
CA GLY A 72 -2.12 14.94 -4.33
C GLY A 72 -0.63 14.57 -4.28
N LYS A 73 -0.24 13.62 -3.43
CA LYS A 73 1.14 13.14 -3.26
C LYS A 73 1.18 11.62 -3.47
N VAL A 74 2.30 11.13 -3.97
CA VAL A 74 2.61 9.70 -3.84
C VAL A 74 2.95 9.46 -2.37
N ALA A 75 2.17 8.63 -1.70
CA ALA A 75 2.25 8.47 -0.25
C ALA A 75 2.33 7.02 0.18
N ILE A 76 3.10 6.75 1.21
CA ILE A 76 3.15 5.46 1.89
C ILE A 76 2.64 5.64 3.32
N ILE A 77 1.77 4.72 3.75
CA ILE A 77 1.47 4.49 5.16
C ILE A 77 2.16 3.20 5.58
N ASP A 78 3.02 3.28 6.60
CA ASP A 78 3.82 2.18 7.12
C ASP A 78 3.36 1.83 8.53
N PHE A 79 2.64 0.72 8.68
CA PHE A 79 2.16 0.22 9.97
C PHE A 79 3.22 -0.67 10.61
N PHE A 80 3.64 -0.35 11.81
CA PHE A 80 4.66 -1.08 12.53
C PHE A 80 4.41 -1.09 14.04
N ARG A 81 5.17 -1.91 14.75
CA ARG A 81 5.29 -1.87 16.21
C ARG A 81 6.76 -1.91 16.57
N SER A 82 7.21 -1.08 17.50
CA SER A 82 8.62 -0.94 17.85
C SER A 82 9.23 -2.24 18.41
N SER A 83 8.42 -3.04 19.09
CA SER A 83 8.81 -4.33 19.67
C SER A 83 8.74 -5.52 18.71
N CYS A 84 8.21 -5.34 17.51
CA CYS A 84 8.04 -6.43 16.54
C CYS A 84 9.36 -6.74 15.80
N PRO A 85 9.90 -7.98 15.86
CA PRO A 85 11.16 -8.32 15.19
C PRO A 85 11.13 -8.13 13.68
N HIS A 86 10.02 -8.46 13.01
CA HIS A 86 9.88 -8.27 11.56
C HIS A 86 9.82 -6.79 11.18
N CYS A 87 9.22 -5.93 12.04
CA CYS A 87 9.24 -4.49 11.84
C CYS A 87 10.66 -3.91 12.02
N GLN A 88 11.44 -4.47 12.94
CA GLN A 88 12.84 -4.08 13.13
C GLN A 88 13.71 -4.43 11.91
N GLN A 89 13.43 -5.56 11.24
CA GLN A 89 14.09 -5.94 9.99
C GLN A 89 13.64 -5.07 8.81
N HIS A 90 12.37 -4.69 8.78
CA HIS A 90 11.78 -3.86 7.74
C HIS A 90 12.22 -2.38 7.80
N ALA A 91 12.36 -1.83 9.01
CA ALA A 91 12.59 -0.40 9.24
C ALA A 91 13.77 0.23 8.45
N PRO A 92 14.97 -0.39 8.35
CA PRO A 92 16.05 0.17 7.56
C PRO A 92 15.71 0.29 6.08
N HIS A 93 14.94 -0.65 5.51
CA HIS A 93 14.52 -0.60 4.12
C HIS A 93 13.54 0.56 3.87
N MET A 94 12.60 0.81 4.78
CA MET A 94 11.71 1.96 4.68
C MET A 94 12.43 3.29 4.82
N ALA A 95 13.41 3.37 5.73
CA ALA A 95 14.25 4.56 5.87
C ALA A 95 15.02 4.84 4.57
N GLU A 96 15.56 3.81 3.91
CA GLU A 96 16.26 3.92 2.63
C GLU A 96 15.32 4.39 1.51
N VAL A 97 14.16 3.76 1.34
CA VAL A 97 13.13 4.14 0.35
C VAL A 97 12.72 5.61 0.54
N TYR A 98 12.44 6.03 1.78
CA TYR A 98 12.12 7.43 2.05
C TYR A 98 13.26 8.37 1.65
N ASN A 99 14.49 8.09 2.07
CA ASN A 99 15.64 8.94 1.77
C ASN A 99 15.90 9.05 0.26
N GLN A 100 15.71 7.97 -0.49
CA GLN A 100 15.89 7.92 -1.93
C GLN A 100 14.85 8.77 -2.69
N PHE A 101 13.60 8.74 -2.27
CA PHE A 101 12.49 9.29 -3.06
C PHE A 101 11.84 10.56 -2.49
N ARG A 102 12.15 10.98 -1.25
CA ARG A 102 11.55 12.18 -0.64
C ARG A 102 11.77 13.45 -1.46
N ALA A 103 12.95 13.62 -2.06
CA ALA A 103 13.25 14.76 -2.92
C ALA A 103 12.48 14.72 -4.26
N GLN A 104 11.98 13.54 -4.65
CA GLN A 104 11.18 13.34 -5.86
C GLN A 104 9.68 13.46 -5.58
N GLY A 105 9.27 13.72 -4.33
CA GLY A 105 7.88 13.94 -3.95
C GLY A 105 7.21 12.80 -3.19
N LEU A 106 7.94 11.72 -2.84
CA LEU A 106 7.41 10.69 -1.96
C LEU A 106 7.19 11.24 -0.55
N THR A 107 6.01 10.97 -0.02
CA THR A 107 5.67 11.20 1.39
C THR A 107 5.50 9.85 2.09
N VAL A 108 6.07 9.69 3.28
CA VAL A 108 5.87 8.50 4.12
C VAL A 108 5.32 8.94 5.47
N LEU A 109 4.34 8.24 5.97
CA LEU A 109 3.78 8.36 7.31
C LEU A 109 3.87 7.00 7.99
N GLY A 110 4.67 6.90 9.05
CA GLY A 110 4.68 5.71 9.88
C GLY A 110 3.57 5.78 10.93
N LEU A 111 2.89 4.67 11.15
CA LEU A 111 1.85 4.51 12.17
C LEU A 111 2.27 3.42 13.14
N ALA A 112 2.65 3.82 14.35
CA ALA A 112 3.07 2.92 15.41
C ALA A 112 1.83 2.30 16.10
N GLY A 113 1.82 0.98 16.23
CA GLY A 113 0.83 0.23 17.01
C GLY A 113 1.19 0.11 18.50
N ASP A 114 2.20 0.84 18.93
CA ASP A 114 2.56 1.01 20.33
C ASP A 114 1.54 1.94 21.02
N GLN A 115 1.35 1.78 22.32
CA GLN A 115 0.50 2.70 23.07
C GLN A 115 1.21 4.07 23.23
N PRO A 116 0.48 5.19 23.34
CA PRO A 116 1.09 6.51 23.52
C PRO A 116 2.04 6.59 24.72
N GLU A 117 1.76 5.81 25.79
CA GLU A 117 2.59 5.68 26.99
C GLU A 117 3.93 5.03 26.69
N GLU A 118 4.00 4.20 25.64
CA GLU A 118 5.21 3.54 25.16
C GLU A 118 6.01 4.40 24.17
N SER A 119 5.70 5.69 24.03
CA SER A 119 6.33 6.61 23.07
C SER A 119 7.87 6.64 23.14
N GLN A 120 8.45 6.32 24.29
CA GLN A 120 9.91 6.20 24.44
C GLN A 120 10.48 5.04 23.62
N ASN A 121 9.76 3.90 23.54
CA ASN A 121 10.18 2.76 22.72
C ASN A 121 10.14 3.14 21.23
N VAL A 122 9.10 3.88 20.80
CA VAL A 122 8.98 4.39 19.44
C VAL A 122 10.10 5.36 19.12
N ARG A 123 10.48 6.25 20.05
CA ARG A 123 11.63 7.17 19.88
C ARG A 123 12.95 6.42 19.77
N ALA A 124 13.16 5.38 20.58
CA ALA A 124 14.35 4.54 20.51
C ALA A 124 14.42 3.82 19.15
N PHE A 125 13.32 3.27 18.67
CA PHE A 125 13.20 2.64 17.36
C PHE A 125 13.55 3.62 16.22
N ILE A 126 12.97 4.83 16.21
CA ILE A 126 13.28 5.89 15.24
C ILE A 126 14.77 6.20 15.20
N LYS A 127 15.37 6.36 16.38
CA LYS A 127 16.82 6.65 16.51
C LYS A 127 17.67 5.50 16.00
N GLN A 128 17.34 4.27 16.37
CA GLN A 128 18.09 3.07 16.00
C GLN A 128 18.11 2.86 14.48
N TYR A 129 16.94 3.00 13.82
CA TYR A 129 16.80 2.75 12.39
C TYR A 129 16.90 4.02 11.54
N LYS A 130 17.27 5.16 12.14
CA LYS A 130 17.47 6.45 11.45
C LYS A 130 16.27 6.87 10.61
N ILE A 131 15.07 6.65 11.14
CA ILE A 131 13.82 7.01 10.49
C ILE A 131 13.69 8.53 10.45
N ALA A 132 13.52 9.09 9.26
CA ALA A 132 13.44 10.54 9.04
C ALA A 132 12.02 11.01 8.59
N TYR A 133 11.08 10.09 8.40
CA TYR A 133 9.71 10.42 8.09
C TYR A 133 8.85 10.58 9.36
N PRO A 134 7.74 11.34 9.29
CA PRO A 134 6.86 11.56 10.44
C PRO A 134 6.22 10.26 10.93
N ILE A 135 6.09 10.16 12.25
CA ILE A 135 5.47 9.02 12.94
C ILE A 135 4.26 9.50 13.72
N GLY A 136 3.15 8.79 13.57
CA GLY A 136 1.95 8.90 14.40
C GLY A 136 1.63 7.56 15.06
N PHE A 137 0.49 7.52 15.74
CA PHE A 137 -0.03 6.31 16.38
C PHE A 137 -1.25 5.78 15.64
N ILE A 138 -1.35 4.46 15.57
CA ILE A 138 -2.51 3.77 15.04
C ILE A 138 -3.73 4.10 15.91
N THR A 139 -4.86 4.40 15.29
CA THR A 139 -6.17 4.50 15.94
C THR A 139 -7.05 3.32 15.55
N ALA A 140 -8.09 3.03 16.33
CA ALA A 140 -9.07 2.01 15.98
C ALA A 140 -9.67 2.25 14.59
N GLU A 141 -9.88 3.52 14.23
CA GLU A 141 -10.39 3.93 12.92
C GLU A 141 -9.40 3.62 11.80
N THR A 142 -8.09 3.92 11.97
CA THR A 142 -7.07 3.61 10.96
C THR A 142 -6.86 2.11 10.78
N ILE A 143 -6.93 1.31 11.85
CA ILE A 143 -6.92 -0.16 11.76
C ILE A 143 -8.12 -0.63 10.95
N GLY A 144 -9.34 -0.24 11.33
CA GLY A 144 -10.55 -0.68 10.66
C GLY A 144 -10.62 -0.31 9.19
N TYR A 145 -9.90 0.74 8.79
CA TYR A 145 -9.88 1.19 7.40
C TYR A 145 -8.80 0.52 6.55
N TYR A 146 -7.60 0.34 7.09
CA TYR A 146 -6.43 -0.09 6.31
C TYR A 146 -5.97 -1.51 6.62
N ALA A 147 -6.25 -2.04 7.83
CA ALA A 147 -5.90 -3.40 8.14
C ALA A 147 -6.82 -4.36 7.40
N ASP A 148 -6.26 -5.43 6.87
CA ASP A 148 -7.06 -6.54 6.39
C ASP A 148 -7.89 -7.09 7.55
N SER A 149 -9.18 -7.33 7.33
CA SER A 149 -10.06 -7.92 8.35
C SER A 149 -9.61 -9.29 8.83
N HIS A 150 -8.70 -9.94 8.12
CA HIS A 150 -8.19 -11.28 8.40
C HIS A 150 -6.75 -11.27 8.93
N ASP A 151 -5.97 -10.20 8.68
CA ASP A 151 -4.59 -10.11 9.13
C ASP A 151 -4.27 -8.71 9.68
N HIS A 152 -4.18 -8.62 11.00
CA HIS A 152 -3.74 -7.41 11.71
C HIS A 152 -2.25 -7.43 12.03
N GLY A 153 -1.49 -8.37 11.44
CA GLY A 153 -0.05 -8.47 11.60
C GLY A 153 0.69 -7.24 11.09
N VAL A 154 1.83 -6.94 11.69
CA VAL A 154 2.75 -5.89 11.23
C VAL A 154 4.11 -6.51 10.92
N PRO A 155 4.88 -5.94 9.97
CA PRO A 155 4.67 -4.68 9.27
C PRO A 155 3.62 -4.79 8.15
N GLN A 156 2.91 -3.69 7.88
CA GLN A 156 2.11 -3.54 6.67
C GLN A 156 2.45 -2.21 6.00
N VAL A 157 2.60 -2.24 4.69
CA VAL A 157 2.92 -1.06 3.89
C VAL A 157 1.81 -0.85 2.87
N VAL A 158 1.24 0.35 2.84
CA VAL A 158 0.20 0.74 1.89
C VAL A 158 0.70 1.90 1.04
N LEU A 159 0.78 1.70 -0.28
CA LEU A 159 1.16 2.73 -1.25
C LEU A 159 -0.08 3.37 -1.87
N PHE A 160 -0.11 4.69 -1.90
CA PHE A 160 -1.13 5.50 -2.57
C PHE A 160 -0.50 6.27 -3.72
N GLY A 161 -1.23 6.35 -4.84
CA GLY A 161 -0.90 7.25 -5.93
C GLY A 161 -1.26 8.70 -5.61
N ALA A 162 -0.78 9.65 -6.41
CA ALA A 162 -1.10 11.07 -6.27
C ALA A 162 -2.62 11.36 -6.40
N ASN A 163 -3.37 10.48 -7.07
CA ASN A 163 -4.83 10.54 -7.15
C ASN A 163 -5.52 10.14 -5.83
N GLY A 164 -4.76 9.81 -4.77
CA GLY A 164 -5.28 9.37 -3.47
C GLY A 164 -5.76 7.94 -3.42
N LYS A 165 -5.70 7.20 -4.53
CA LYS A 165 -6.14 5.79 -4.58
C LYS A 165 -5.03 4.86 -4.10
N MET A 166 -5.43 3.80 -3.38
CA MET A 166 -4.53 2.72 -3.01
C MET A 166 -4.02 2.02 -4.28
N VAL A 167 -2.70 1.88 -4.38
CA VAL A 167 -2.03 1.21 -5.49
C VAL A 167 -1.72 -0.23 -5.13
N ARG A 168 -1.13 -0.43 -3.93
CA ARG A 168 -0.73 -1.76 -3.47
C ARG A 168 -0.57 -1.78 -1.94
N ARG A 169 -0.76 -2.96 -1.37
CA ARG A 169 -0.47 -3.29 0.02
C ARG A 169 0.50 -4.45 0.08
N TRP A 170 1.43 -4.38 1.03
CA TRP A 170 2.30 -5.49 1.45
C TRP A 170 1.97 -5.83 2.90
N ILE A 171 1.72 -7.11 3.18
CA ILE A 171 1.49 -7.64 4.52
C ILE A 171 2.68 -8.54 4.85
N GLY A 172 3.38 -8.24 5.95
CA GLY A 172 4.69 -8.80 6.22
C GLY A 172 5.77 -8.20 5.32
N TRP A 173 7.00 -8.68 5.47
CA TRP A 173 8.13 -8.20 4.68
C TRP A 173 9.03 -9.36 4.27
N GLY A 174 9.11 -9.63 2.99
CA GLY A 174 9.92 -10.69 2.39
C GLY A 174 11.13 -10.16 1.63
N PRO A 175 11.96 -11.07 1.08
CA PRO A 175 13.19 -10.72 0.37
C PRO A 175 13.00 -9.77 -0.83
N ASP A 176 11.89 -9.91 -1.55
CA ASP A 176 11.60 -9.11 -2.74
C ASP A 176 10.77 -7.85 -2.45
N SER A 177 10.23 -7.70 -1.24
CA SER A 177 9.31 -6.61 -0.90
C SER A 177 9.92 -5.22 -1.12
N THR A 178 11.18 -5.02 -0.78
CA THR A 178 11.88 -3.75 -1.00
C THR A 178 11.98 -3.41 -2.49
N LYS A 179 12.36 -4.37 -3.31
CA LYS A 179 12.49 -4.20 -4.77
C LYS A 179 11.13 -3.88 -5.41
N GLU A 180 10.10 -4.60 -5.01
CA GLU A 180 8.73 -4.39 -5.48
C GLU A 180 8.20 -3.01 -5.07
N LEU A 181 8.44 -2.59 -3.82
CA LEU A 181 8.04 -1.27 -3.34
C LEU A 181 8.76 -0.16 -4.11
N ILE A 182 10.07 -0.27 -4.33
CA ILE A 182 10.84 0.71 -5.10
C ILE A 182 10.27 0.84 -6.50
N ALA A 183 10.02 -0.27 -7.20
CA ALA A 183 9.46 -0.26 -8.56
C ALA A 183 8.07 0.41 -8.59
N ALA A 184 7.20 0.09 -7.62
CA ALA A 184 5.86 0.68 -7.54
C ALA A 184 5.93 2.19 -7.22
N VAL A 185 6.81 2.62 -6.32
CA VAL A 185 7.02 4.04 -5.99
C VAL A 185 7.50 4.81 -7.21
N GLN A 186 8.50 4.29 -7.94
CA GLN A 186 9.00 4.90 -9.16
C GLN A 186 7.91 5.08 -10.20
N GLU A 187 7.12 4.03 -10.43
CA GLU A 187 5.98 4.08 -11.35
C GLU A 187 4.98 5.18 -10.97
N GLN A 188 4.63 5.29 -9.69
CA GLN A 188 3.68 6.31 -9.23
C GLN A 188 4.26 7.72 -9.31
N LEU A 189 5.54 7.92 -9.00
CA LEU A 189 6.20 9.21 -9.12
C LEU A 189 6.27 9.68 -10.58
N HIS A 190 6.48 8.78 -11.54
CA HIS A 190 6.43 9.11 -12.98
C HIS A 190 5.02 9.49 -13.45
N LYS A 191 3.97 8.90 -12.87
CA LYS A 191 2.55 9.20 -13.20
C LYS A 191 2.04 10.44 -12.49
N ALA A 192 2.69 10.87 -11.40
CA ALA A 192 2.26 12.03 -10.64
C ALA A 192 2.46 13.33 -11.46
N PRO A 193 1.50 14.26 -11.44
CA PRO A 193 1.75 15.62 -11.94
C PRO A 193 2.96 16.18 -11.20
N ALA A 194 3.81 16.94 -11.93
CA ALA A 194 5.02 17.53 -11.33
C ALA A 194 4.69 18.19 -9.98
N ALA A 195 5.27 17.65 -8.91
CA ALA A 195 4.98 18.10 -7.56
C ALA A 195 5.31 19.58 -7.43
N LYS A 196 4.33 20.40 -7.09
CA LYS A 196 4.59 21.80 -6.73
C LYS A 196 5.58 21.79 -5.56
N PRO A 197 6.71 22.49 -5.63
CA PRO A 197 7.69 22.50 -4.55
C PRO A 197 7.02 22.77 -3.21
N PRO A 198 7.43 22.11 -2.12
CA PRO A 198 6.87 22.36 -0.80
C PRO A 198 6.98 23.85 -0.51
N ALA A 199 5.87 24.49 -0.18
CA ALA A 199 5.88 25.87 0.28
C ALA A 199 6.89 25.95 1.43
N LYS A 200 7.90 26.78 1.30
CA LYS A 200 8.88 27.06 2.38
C LYS A 200 8.07 27.26 3.65
N ALA A 201 8.35 26.47 4.68
CA ALA A 201 7.80 26.65 5.99
C ALA A 201 7.95 28.15 6.35
N ALA A 202 6.83 28.83 6.48
CA ALA A 202 6.83 30.22 6.89
C ALA A 202 7.53 30.28 8.24
N GLY A 203 8.71 30.84 8.25
CA GLY A 203 9.50 31.03 9.45
C GLY A 203 8.65 31.76 10.48
N SER A 204 8.31 31.07 11.55
CA SER A 204 7.78 31.68 12.76
C SER A 204 8.87 32.59 13.34
N THR A 205 8.92 33.84 12.89
CA THR A 205 9.63 34.88 13.59
C THR A 205 8.87 35.16 14.88
N ALA A 206 9.20 34.39 15.92
CA ALA A 206 8.85 34.77 17.28
C ALA A 206 9.60 36.09 17.58
N LYS A 207 8.93 37.20 17.34
CA LYS A 207 9.34 38.51 17.84
C LYS A 207 9.26 38.42 19.34
N SER A 208 10.40 38.24 19.99
CA SER A 208 10.62 38.38 21.42
C SER A 208 10.13 39.76 21.83
N SER A 209 9.02 39.80 22.54
CA SER A 209 8.57 41.01 23.31
C SER A 209 9.34 41.07 24.61
N ALA A 210 10.64 41.30 24.53
CA ALA A 210 11.46 41.71 25.68
C ALA A 210 11.51 43.24 25.71
N ARG A 211 10.42 43.87 26.11
CA ARG A 211 10.40 45.29 26.42
C ARG A 211 9.20 45.62 27.28
N THR A 212 9.21 45.27 28.56
CA THR A 212 8.46 45.96 29.64
C THR A 212 8.81 45.35 31.01
N GLN A 213 10.02 45.43 31.44
CA GLN A 213 10.39 45.19 32.86
C GLN A 213 11.57 46.03 33.31
N GLN A 214 11.63 47.26 32.84
CA GLN A 214 12.66 48.20 33.32
C GLN A 214 12.05 49.60 33.63
N ARG A 215 10.97 49.61 34.41
CA ARG A 215 10.43 50.86 35.00
C ARG A 215 9.65 50.58 36.28
N ARG A 216 10.24 49.91 37.25
CA ARG A 216 9.74 49.85 38.62
C ARG A 216 10.86 49.62 39.64
N SER A 217 11.95 50.39 39.56
CA SER A 217 12.95 50.44 40.61
C SER A 217 13.45 51.86 40.87
N ASP A 218 12.71 52.91 40.47
CA ASP A 218 12.99 54.29 40.87
C ASP A 218 11.67 55.00 41.22
N GLN A 219 11.14 54.68 42.38
CA GLN A 219 10.30 55.56 43.26
C GLN A 219 10.18 54.94 44.63
#